data_d50d52f05bd40e8cbfe272f476906a3b
#
_entry.id   d50d52f05bd40e8cbfe272f476906a3b
#
_cell.length_a   1.000
_cell.length_b   1.000
_cell.length_c   1.000
_cell.angle_alpha   90.00
_cell.angle_beta   90.00
_cell.angle_gamma   90.00
#
_symmetry.space_group_name_H-M   'P 1'
#
loop_
_entity.id
_entity.type
_entity.pdbx_description
1 polymer ?
#
loop_
_entity_poly.entity_id
_entity_poly.type
_entity_poly.pdbx_seq_one_letter_code
_entity_poly.pdbx_strand_id
1 'polypeptide(L)'
;MVGIEEIEQGYAMGAGPFRMAFTWDGVRWSHALAFEGRLLASSLEMEPQRDDPARLISPAYQQFSHQEGGGGVQALLVGQWGPHHCSGVFTFEFQNPGVSIAVDVAVRSRGVIEALAATYLVQRTSSDLRDANASMMVWDLEGQKPSRLRFEARAPSVVSLAEGGRQATCIQANGRVESESSTQRLYYRWQWFPC
;
A
#
# COMPACT_ATOMS: atom_id res chain seq x y z
N MET A 1 14.02 7.96 14.35
CA MET A 1 14.48 8.45 13.03
C MET A 1 13.84 7.53 11.99
N VAL A 2 13.31 8.07 10.91
CA VAL A 2 12.93 7.27 9.73
C VAL A 2 14.21 7.00 8.96
N GLY A 3 14.38 5.79 8.46
CA GLY A 3 15.52 5.40 7.65
C GLY A 3 15.11 4.35 6.61
N ILE A 4 16.01 4.12 5.67
CA ILE A 4 15.93 3.03 4.71
C ILE A 4 17.16 2.14 4.90
N GLU A 5 17.00 0.84 4.79
CA GLU A 5 18.06 -0.16 4.86
C GLU A 5 17.91 -1.15 3.71
N GLU A 6 19.03 -1.62 3.20
CA GLU A 6 19.06 -2.72 2.24
C GLU A 6 18.84 -4.05 3.00
N ILE A 7 18.00 -4.90 2.45
CA ILE A 7 17.72 -6.27 2.95
C ILE A 7 18.02 -7.28 1.85
N GLU A 8 18.05 -8.57 2.16
CA GLU A 8 18.52 -9.65 1.25
C GLU A 8 17.91 -9.61 -0.16
N GLN A 9 16.63 -9.20 -0.30
CA GLN A 9 15.94 -9.17 -1.58
C GLN A 9 15.30 -7.80 -1.87
N GLY A 10 15.84 -6.72 -1.31
CA GLY A 10 15.26 -5.39 -1.54
C GLY A 10 15.61 -4.36 -0.48
N TYR A 11 14.60 -3.61 -0.04
CA TYR A 11 14.76 -2.48 0.88
C TYR A 11 13.67 -2.49 1.95
N ALA A 12 14.01 -2.02 3.15
CA ALA A 12 13.05 -1.76 4.20
C ALA A 12 13.11 -0.30 4.63
N MET A 13 11.95 0.35 4.68
CA MET A 13 11.78 1.70 5.21
C MET A 13 11.04 1.63 6.54
N GLY A 14 11.49 2.40 7.54
CA GLY A 14 10.84 2.27 8.82
C GLY A 14 11.23 3.29 9.88
N ALA A 15 10.43 3.29 10.94
CA ALA A 15 10.70 4.02 12.17
C ALA A 15 10.25 3.20 13.37
N GLY A 16 11.18 2.90 14.28
CA GLY A 16 10.91 2.06 15.44
C GLY A 16 10.42 0.66 15.02
N PRO A 17 9.29 0.21 15.57
CA PRO A 17 8.77 -1.12 15.29
C PRO A 17 7.98 -1.24 13.97
N PHE A 18 7.66 -0.11 13.33
CA PHE A 18 6.81 -0.05 12.13
C PHE A 18 7.65 0.08 10.87
N ARG A 19 7.53 -0.88 9.96
CA ARG A 19 8.36 -0.99 8.76
C ARG A 19 7.53 -1.39 7.55
N MET A 20 7.96 -0.91 6.37
CA MET A 20 7.51 -1.41 5.07
C MET A 20 8.72 -1.95 4.31
N ALA A 21 8.65 -3.23 3.94
CA ALA A 21 9.65 -3.87 3.10
C ALA A 21 9.18 -3.83 1.63
N PHE A 22 10.11 -3.58 0.74
CA PHE A 22 9.95 -3.69 -0.72
C PHE A 22 10.83 -4.82 -1.19
N THR A 23 10.24 -5.85 -1.79
CA THR A 23 10.93 -7.09 -2.16
C THR A 23 10.80 -7.35 -3.65
N TRP A 24 11.92 -7.67 -4.30
CA TRP A 24 11.97 -8.07 -5.69
C TRP A 24 11.77 -9.59 -5.82
N ASP A 25 10.76 -10.03 -6.56
CA ASP A 25 10.46 -11.46 -6.78
C ASP A 25 11.07 -12.04 -8.08
N GLY A 26 11.91 -11.26 -8.76
CA GLY A 26 12.50 -11.61 -10.06
C GLY A 26 11.76 -11.00 -11.25
N VAL A 27 10.54 -10.52 -11.06
CA VAL A 27 9.67 -9.96 -12.10
C VAL A 27 9.18 -8.56 -11.74
N ARG A 28 8.87 -8.34 -10.45
CA ARG A 28 8.27 -7.09 -9.95
C ARG A 28 8.59 -6.86 -8.47
N TRP A 29 8.36 -5.64 -8.04
CA TRP A 29 8.44 -5.23 -6.65
C TRP A 29 7.09 -5.42 -5.96
N SER A 30 7.07 -6.19 -4.90
CA SER A 30 5.98 -6.27 -3.92
C SER A 30 6.32 -5.46 -2.68
N HIS A 31 5.34 -5.19 -1.84
CA HIS A 31 5.60 -4.50 -0.57
C HIS A 31 4.76 -5.06 0.56
N ALA A 32 5.35 -5.06 1.75
CA ALA A 32 4.74 -5.64 2.94
C ALA A 32 4.97 -4.76 4.17
N LEU A 33 3.94 -4.65 4.99
CA LEU A 33 3.93 -3.90 6.23
C LEU A 33 4.16 -4.81 7.41
N ALA A 34 5.08 -4.45 8.29
CA ALA A 34 5.39 -5.19 9.50
C ALA A 34 5.38 -4.30 10.75
N PHE A 35 5.04 -4.88 11.90
CA PHE A 35 5.11 -4.27 13.21
C PHE A 35 5.76 -5.24 14.20
N GLU A 36 6.79 -4.78 14.92
CA GLU A 36 7.58 -5.62 15.84
C GLU A 36 8.05 -6.95 15.20
N GLY A 37 8.44 -6.90 13.92
CA GLY A 37 8.87 -8.07 13.15
C GLY A 37 7.74 -9.00 12.68
N ARG A 38 6.48 -8.71 12.99
CA ARG A 38 5.32 -9.49 12.54
C ARG A 38 4.74 -8.88 11.27
N LEU A 39 4.47 -9.70 10.27
CA LEU A 39 3.76 -9.28 9.07
C LEU A 39 2.33 -8.84 9.42
N LEU A 40 1.96 -7.62 9.01
CA LEU A 40 0.61 -7.07 9.18
C LEU A 40 -0.19 -7.13 7.88
N ALA A 41 0.42 -6.70 6.79
CA ALA A 41 -0.22 -6.66 5.49
C ALA A 41 0.80 -6.86 4.38
N SER A 42 0.39 -7.49 3.29
CA SER A 42 1.19 -7.60 2.07
C SER A 42 0.38 -7.12 0.87
N SER A 43 1.03 -6.45 -0.07
CA SER A 43 0.43 -6.12 -1.35
C SER A 43 0.08 -7.41 -2.09
N LEU A 44 -1.06 -7.40 -2.78
CA LEU A 44 -1.50 -8.52 -3.59
C LEU A 44 -1.28 -8.15 -5.06
N GLU A 45 -0.23 -8.72 -5.64
CA GLU A 45 0.22 -8.35 -6.97
C GLU A 45 -0.63 -9.02 -8.07
N MET A 46 -0.85 -8.28 -9.16
CA MET A 46 -1.53 -8.80 -10.35
C MET A 46 -0.68 -9.84 -11.08
N GLU A 47 -1.33 -10.85 -11.63
CA GLU A 47 -0.70 -11.89 -12.46
C GLU A 47 -0.92 -11.61 -13.96
N PRO A 48 0.15 -11.32 -14.75
CA PRO A 48 0.04 -10.93 -16.15
C PRO A 48 -0.78 -11.86 -17.05
N GLN A 49 -0.85 -13.13 -16.69
CA GLN A 49 -1.49 -14.17 -17.50
C GLN A 49 -2.97 -14.40 -17.14
N ARG A 50 -3.42 -13.83 -16.02
CA ARG A 50 -4.76 -14.07 -15.46
C ARG A 50 -5.61 -12.83 -15.35
N ASP A 51 -4.97 -11.68 -15.18
CA ASP A 51 -5.67 -10.45 -14.81
C ASP A 51 -5.94 -9.57 -16.02
N ASP A 52 -7.14 -9.02 -16.07
CA ASP A 52 -7.56 -8.07 -17.10
C ASP A 52 -6.78 -6.76 -16.96
N PRO A 53 -6.05 -6.32 -18.00
CA PRO A 53 -5.30 -5.07 -17.94
C PRO A 53 -6.19 -3.83 -17.75
N ALA A 54 -7.48 -3.88 -18.07
CA ALA A 54 -8.40 -2.78 -17.81
C ALA A 54 -8.72 -2.61 -16.30
N ARG A 55 -8.47 -3.62 -15.48
CA ARG A 55 -8.76 -3.65 -14.06
C ARG A 55 -7.48 -3.71 -13.23
N LEU A 56 -6.88 -2.56 -13.01
CA LEU A 56 -5.66 -2.42 -12.19
C LEU A 56 -5.98 -2.51 -10.71
N ILE A 57 -6.11 -3.72 -10.18
CA ILE A 57 -6.41 -3.98 -8.77
C ILE A 57 -5.17 -3.95 -7.87
N SER A 58 -3.98 -3.98 -8.46
CA SER A 58 -2.69 -3.77 -7.80
C SER A 58 -1.66 -3.38 -8.87
N PRO A 59 -1.21 -2.13 -8.91
CA PRO A 59 -0.24 -1.69 -9.92
C PRO A 59 1.05 -2.51 -9.88
N ALA A 60 1.53 -2.93 -11.06
CA ALA A 60 2.79 -3.66 -11.17
C ALA A 60 3.97 -2.69 -11.23
N TYR A 61 5.03 -2.97 -10.48
CA TYR A 61 6.23 -2.15 -10.43
C TYR A 61 7.47 -2.98 -10.78
N GLN A 62 8.29 -2.52 -11.72
CA GLN A 62 9.52 -3.18 -12.15
C GLN A 62 10.78 -2.44 -11.74
N GLN A 63 10.67 -1.18 -11.34
CA GLN A 63 11.80 -0.36 -10.92
C GLN A 63 11.54 0.21 -9.53
N PHE A 64 12.60 0.30 -8.75
CA PHE A 64 12.61 0.88 -7.41
C PHE A 64 13.74 1.90 -7.31
N SER A 65 13.46 3.03 -6.72
CA SER A 65 14.45 4.00 -6.27
C SER A 65 14.00 4.63 -4.97
N HIS A 66 14.91 5.22 -4.22
CA HIS A 66 14.59 5.90 -2.98
C HIS A 66 15.37 7.20 -2.82
N GLN A 67 14.85 8.07 -1.99
CA GLN A 67 15.53 9.29 -1.58
C GLN A 67 15.26 9.61 -0.12
N GLU A 68 16.28 10.16 0.53
CA GLU A 68 16.19 10.71 1.87
C GLU A 68 16.32 12.23 1.80
N GLY A 69 15.51 12.96 2.53
CA GLY A 69 15.57 14.43 2.54
C GLY A 69 14.55 15.05 3.47
N GLY A 70 14.74 16.32 3.77
CA GLY A 70 13.96 17.38 4.46
C GLY A 70 12.77 17.06 5.37
N GLY A 71 12.51 15.83 5.74
CA GLY A 71 11.36 15.46 6.60
C GLY A 71 10.95 14.02 6.52
N GLY A 72 11.59 13.18 5.69
CA GLY A 72 11.22 11.78 5.57
C GLY A 72 12.04 11.01 4.57
N VAL A 73 11.65 9.77 4.37
CA VAL A 73 12.18 8.87 3.36
C VAL A 73 11.08 8.57 2.36
N GLN A 74 11.44 8.60 1.09
CA GLN A 74 10.52 8.26 0.00
C GLN A 74 11.07 7.08 -0.81
N ALA A 75 10.18 6.14 -1.15
CA ALA A 75 10.39 5.16 -2.20
C ALA A 75 9.55 5.53 -3.42
N LEU A 76 10.16 5.45 -4.59
CA LEU A 76 9.52 5.60 -5.88
C LEU A 76 9.57 4.26 -6.61
N LEU A 77 8.40 3.75 -6.94
CA LEU A 77 8.23 2.55 -7.73
C LEU A 77 7.63 2.93 -9.09
N VAL A 78 8.19 2.36 -10.15
CA VAL A 78 7.71 2.61 -11.51
C VAL A 78 7.56 1.28 -12.24
N GLY A 79 6.54 1.18 -13.08
CA GLY A 79 6.32 -0.02 -13.84
C GLY A 79 5.35 0.14 -15.00
N GLN A 80 5.14 -0.97 -15.71
CA GLN A 80 4.25 -1.04 -16.83
C GLN A 80 3.39 -2.31 -16.76
N TRP A 81 2.11 -2.16 -17.05
CA TRP A 81 1.14 -3.24 -17.17
C TRP A 81 0.32 -3.07 -18.46
N GLY A 82 0.60 -3.86 -19.47
CA GLY A 82 -0.02 -3.68 -20.79
C GLY A 82 0.18 -2.25 -21.31
N PRO A 83 -0.90 -1.52 -21.65
CA PRO A 83 -0.82 -0.13 -22.13
C PRO A 83 -0.66 0.90 -21.00
N HIS A 84 -0.57 0.49 -19.74
CA HIS A 84 -0.58 1.36 -18.58
C HIS A 84 0.83 1.54 -18.01
N HIS A 85 1.23 2.78 -17.75
CA HIS A 85 2.43 3.13 -17.01
C HIS A 85 2.03 3.51 -15.59
N CYS A 86 2.56 2.78 -14.61
CA CYS A 86 2.26 2.95 -13.20
C CYS A 86 3.43 3.59 -12.47
N SER A 87 3.15 4.49 -11.55
CA SER A 87 4.11 4.98 -10.57
C SER A 87 3.47 5.00 -9.19
N GLY A 88 4.25 4.69 -8.17
CA GLY A 88 3.84 4.76 -6.77
C GLY A 88 4.91 5.51 -5.97
N VAL A 89 4.52 6.56 -5.26
CA VAL A 89 5.37 7.27 -4.32
C VAL A 89 4.93 6.92 -2.91
N PHE A 90 5.82 6.29 -2.16
CA PHE A 90 5.60 5.91 -0.77
C PHE A 90 6.39 6.87 0.11
N THR A 91 5.71 7.73 0.85
CA THR A 91 6.34 8.71 1.73
C THR A 91 6.17 8.29 3.17
N PHE A 92 7.30 8.09 3.84
CA PHE A 92 7.34 7.73 5.25
C PHE A 92 7.50 8.99 6.10
N GLU A 93 6.54 9.24 7.00
CA GLU A 93 6.46 10.47 7.80
C GLU A 93 6.27 10.16 9.28
N PHE A 94 6.93 10.94 10.13
CA PHE A 94 6.57 10.99 11.55
C PHE A 94 5.30 11.80 11.74
N GLN A 95 4.39 11.24 12.50
CA GLN A 95 3.22 11.94 13.03
C GLN A 95 3.20 11.80 14.55
N ASN A 96 3.06 12.88 15.27
CA ASN A 96 3.02 12.82 16.71
C ASN A 96 1.58 12.67 17.23
N PRO A 97 1.21 11.54 17.89
CA PRO A 97 2.04 10.36 18.10
C PRO A 97 1.91 9.36 16.91
N GLY A 98 3.04 8.75 16.48
CA GLY A 98 3.00 7.63 15.55
C GLY A 98 3.80 7.84 14.26
N VAL A 99 3.49 7.02 13.26
CA VAL A 99 4.16 6.99 11.96
C VAL A 99 3.12 6.76 10.86
N SER A 100 3.29 7.39 9.72
CA SER A 100 2.47 7.15 8.54
C SER A 100 3.29 6.84 7.30
N ILE A 101 2.68 6.08 6.39
CA ILE A 101 3.17 5.85 5.04
C ILE A 101 2.06 6.34 4.10
N ALA A 102 2.25 7.51 3.53
CA ALA A 102 1.36 8.04 2.50
C ALA A 102 1.76 7.46 1.14
N VAL A 103 0.78 7.03 0.37
CA VAL A 103 0.99 6.44 -0.95
C VAL A 103 0.19 7.21 -2.00
N ASP A 104 0.90 7.71 -2.99
CA ASP A 104 0.34 8.34 -4.19
C ASP A 104 0.64 7.44 -5.39
N VAL A 105 -0.42 6.87 -5.96
CA VAL A 105 -0.33 6.05 -7.17
C VAL A 105 -0.86 6.86 -8.35
N ALA A 106 -0.08 6.94 -9.42
CA ALA A 106 -0.51 7.50 -10.69
C ALA A 106 -0.38 6.44 -11.79
N VAL A 107 -1.42 6.33 -12.60
CA VAL A 107 -1.46 5.44 -13.76
C VAL A 107 -1.76 6.24 -15.00
N ARG A 108 -0.79 6.35 -15.89
CA ARG A 108 -0.97 6.92 -17.23
C ARG A 108 -1.32 5.81 -18.21
N SER A 109 -2.48 5.91 -18.84
CA SER A 109 -3.00 4.89 -19.74
C SER A 109 -3.10 5.35 -21.18
N ARG A 110 -2.84 4.41 -22.10
CA ARG A 110 -3.21 4.52 -23.52
C ARG A 110 -4.40 3.63 -23.88
N GLY A 111 -4.99 2.97 -22.89
CA GLY A 111 -6.14 2.09 -23.03
C GLY A 111 -7.23 2.44 -22.02
N VAL A 112 -8.30 1.66 -22.04
CA VAL A 112 -9.40 1.80 -21.07
C VAL A 112 -8.92 1.33 -19.70
N ILE A 113 -9.22 2.10 -18.65
CA ILE A 113 -9.15 1.67 -17.25
C ILE A 113 -10.58 1.62 -16.73
N GLU A 114 -11.02 0.46 -16.28
CA GLU A 114 -12.33 0.26 -15.66
C GLU A 114 -12.27 0.32 -14.14
N ALA A 115 -11.14 -0.09 -13.57
CA ALA A 115 -10.91 -0.04 -12.12
C ALA A 115 -9.44 0.26 -11.82
N LEU A 116 -9.20 1.05 -10.77
CA LEU A 116 -7.88 1.30 -10.19
C LEU A 116 -7.97 1.08 -8.68
N ALA A 117 -7.17 0.16 -8.17
CA ALA A 117 -7.10 -0.11 -6.74
C ALA A 117 -5.66 -0.44 -6.29
N ALA A 118 -5.43 -0.38 -4.98
CA ALA A 118 -4.30 -1.00 -4.31
C ALA A 118 -4.85 -2.03 -3.33
N THR A 119 -4.48 -3.28 -3.53
CA THR A 119 -5.03 -4.42 -2.80
C THR A 119 -4.01 -4.97 -1.83
N TYR A 120 -4.45 -5.23 -0.60
CA TYR A 120 -3.63 -5.80 0.47
C TYR A 120 -4.32 -6.98 1.13
N LEU A 121 -3.52 -7.98 1.43
CA LEU A 121 -3.88 -9.09 2.30
C LEU A 121 -3.45 -8.74 3.72
N VAL A 122 -4.38 -8.44 4.59
CA VAL A 122 -4.12 -8.12 6.01
C VAL A 122 -4.16 -9.41 6.81
N GLN A 123 -3.07 -9.69 7.55
CA GLN A 123 -2.93 -10.88 8.40
C GLN A 123 -3.70 -10.73 9.72
N ARG A 124 -4.97 -10.33 9.60
CA ARG A 124 -5.90 -10.13 10.70
C ARG A 124 -7.30 -10.55 10.27
N THR A 125 -8.03 -11.09 11.21
CA THR A 125 -9.42 -11.47 10.97
C THR A 125 -10.33 -10.25 11.01
N SER A 126 -11.51 -10.35 10.44
CA SER A 126 -12.51 -9.30 10.54
C SER A 126 -12.93 -9.03 11.99
N SER A 127 -12.73 -9.99 12.91
CA SER A 127 -12.99 -9.83 14.35
C SER A 127 -12.05 -8.85 15.05
N ASP A 128 -10.85 -8.64 14.49
CA ASP A 128 -9.87 -7.68 15.02
C ASP A 128 -10.10 -6.26 14.49
N LEU A 129 -11.06 -6.11 13.58
CA LEU A 129 -11.44 -4.84 12.98
C LEU A 129 -12.28 -4.05 13.97
N ARG A 130 -11.77 -2.93 14.46
CA ARG A 130 -12.42 -2.07 15.45
C ARG A 130 -13.42 -1.11 14.83
N ASP A 131 -13.05 -0.55 13.67
CA ASP A 131 -13.85 0.46 12.97
C ASP A 131 -13.63 0.32 11.46
N ALA A 132 -14.71 0.45 10.69
CA ALA A 132 -14.67 0.40 9.24
C ALA A 132 -15.75 1.28 8.63
N ASN A 133 -15.34 2.11 7.68
CA ASN A 133 -16.24 2.89 6.85
C ASN A 133 -15.64 3.06 5.44
N ALA A 134 -16.31 3.80 4.57
CA ALA A 134 -15.87 3.99 3.19
C ALA A 134 -14.53 4.75 3.04
N SER A 135 -14.02 5.38 4.09
CA SER A 135 -12.77 6.11 4.04
C SER A 135 -11.63 5.47 4.81
N MET A 136 -11.91 4.59 5.78
CA MET A 136 -10.87 4.00 6.62
C MET A 136 -11.26 2.67 7.25
N MET A 137 -10.24 1.91 7.65
CA MET A 137 -10.32 0.73 8.50
C MET A 137 -9.30 0.82 9.62
N VAL A 138 -9.65 0.40 10.82
CA VAL A 138 -8.81 0.46 12.01
C VAL A 138 -8.79 -0.87 12.73
N TRP A 139 -7.60 -1.35 13.06
CA TRP A 139 -7.37 -2.58 13.83
C TRP A 139 -6.63 -2.25 15.12
N ASP A 140 -7.01 -2.89 16.21
CA ASP A 140 -6.20 -2.92 17.42
C ASP A 140 -5.04 -3.92 17.21
N LEU A 141 -3.81 -3.52 17.54
CA LEU A 141 -2.62 -4.34 17.44
C LEU A 141 -2.21 -4.83 18.84
N GLU A 142 -1.99 -6.13 18.94
CA GLU A 142 -1.34 -6.73 20.10
C GLU A 142 0.18 -6.59 19.97
N GLY A 143 0.82 -6.08 21.01
CA GLY A 143 2.27 -5.87 21.06
C GLY A 143 2.73 -5.51 22.47
N GLN A 144 3.98 -5.07 22.62
CA GLN A 144 4.53 -4.65 23.91
C GLN A 144 3.73 -3.49 24.53
N LYS A 145 3.14 -2.65 23.67
CA LYS A 145 2.22 -1.59 24.06
C LYS A 145 0.98 -1.61 23.18
N PRO A 146 -0.21 -1.34 23.74
CA PRO A 146 -1.42 -1.19 22.94
C PRO A 146 -1.21 -0.16 21.85
N SER A 147 -1.57 -0.53 20.64
CA SER A 147 -1.42 0.35 19.48
C SER A 147 -2.48 0.03 18.41
N ARG A 148 -2.58 0.88 17.41
CA ARG A 148 -3.53 0.73 16.31
C ARG A 148 -2.87 0.86 14.98
N LEU A 149 -3.39 0.08 14.02
CA LEU A 149 -3.13 0.21 12.61
C LEU A 149 -4.36 0.82 11.94
N ARG A 150 -4.16 1.85 11.12
CA ARG A 150 -5.20 2.44 10.27
C ARG A 150 -4.80 2.30 8.81
N PHE A 151 -5.76 1.93 7.98
CA PHE A 151 -5.70 2.06 6.54
C PHE A 151 -6.76 3.07 6.11
N GLU A 152 -6.36 4.09 5.40
CA GLU A 152 -7.23 5.22 5.04
C GLU A 152 -7.05 5.57 3.58
N ALA A 153 -8.15 5.78 2.85
CA ALA A 153 -8.13 6.35 1.52
C ALA A 153 -8.51 7.83 1.57
N ARG A 154 -7.80 8.64 0.78
CA ARG A 154 -8.11 10.07 0.65
C ARG A 154 -9.08 10.29 -0.51
N ALA A 155 -10.13 11.07 -0.29
CA ALA A 155 -11.08 11.43 -1.34
C ALA A 155 -10.37 11.92 -2.63
N PRO A 156 -10.83 11.51 -3.81
CA PRO A 156 -12.04 10.76 -4.11
C PRO A 156 -11.92 9.23 -3.95
N SER A 157 -10.78 8.70 -3.46
CA SER A 157 -10.59 7.27 -3.23
C SER A 157 -11.40 6.79 -2.03
N VAL A 158 -11.79 5.52 -2.04
CA VAL A 158 -12.54 4.87 -0.97
C VAL A 158 -11.90 3.56 -0.55
N VAL A 159 -12.16 3.12 0.68
CA VAL A 159 -11.72 1.81 1.19
C VAL A 159 -12.87 0.80 1.08
N SER A 160 -12.56 -0.41 0.67
CA SER A 160 -13.51 -1.53 0.68
C SER A 160 -12.87 -2.81 1.21
N LEU A 161 -13.70 -3.70 1.74
CA LEU A 161 -13.35 -5.09 1.96
C LEU A 161 -13.56 -5.84 0.64
N ALA A 162 -12.58 -6.64 0.25
CA ALA A 162 -12.73 -7.62 -0.80
C ALA A 162 -12.85 -9.02 -0.17
N GLU A 163 -13.37 -9.96 -0.93
CA GLU A 163 -13.48 -11.33 -0.44
C GLU A 163 -12.09 -11.90 -0.12
N GLY A 164 -11.90 -12.32 1.11
CA GLY A 164 -10.67 -12.92 1.64
C GLY A 164 -10.93 -14.31 2.20
N GLY A 165 -9.87 -15.08 2.40
CA GLY A 165 -9.94 -16.39 3.05
C GLY A 165 -10.20 -16.27 4.56
N ARG A 166 -10.43 -17.43 5.24
CA ARG A 166 -10.79 -17.50 6.66
C ARG A 166 -9.75 -16.92 7.64
N GLN A 167 -8.50 -16.70 7.23
CA GLN A 167 -7.40 -16.26 8.11
C GLN A 167 -6.83 -14.89 7.78
N ALA A 168 -7.30 -14.24 6.73
CA ALA A 168 -6.83 -12.93 6.32
C ALA A 168 -7.96 -12.12 5.69
N THR A 169 -7.91 -10.82 5.89
CA THR A 169 -8.86 -9.87 5.30
C THR A 169 -8.23 -9.22 4.09
N CYS A 170 -8.87 -9.33 2.94
CA CYS A 170 -8.47 -8.60 1.75
C CYS A 170 -9.11 -7.20 1.79
N ILE A 171 -8.28 -6.17 1.67
CA ILE A 171 -8.72 -4.78 1.65
C ILE A 171 -8.24 -4.08 0.40
N GLN A 172 -9.00 -3.10 -0.05
CA GLN A 172 -8.65 -2.29 -1.22
C GLN A 172 -8.83 -0.81 -0.93
N ALA A 173 -7.85 0.00 -1.35
CA ALA A 173 -8.09 1.40 -1.64
C ALA A 173 -8.47 1.51 -3.12
N ASN A 174 -9.64 2.04 -3.42
CA ASN A 174 -10.18 2.15 -4.77
C ASN A 174 -10.13 3.60 -5.22
N GLY A 175 -9.48 3.87 -6.33
CA GLY A 175 -9.46 5.17 -7.01
C GLY A 175 -10.73 5.38 -7.81
N ARG A 176 -11.15 6.64 -7.93
CA ARG A 176 -12.18 7.02 -8.89
C ARG A 176 -11.56 7.05 -10.28
N VAL A 177 -12.14 6.28 -11.21
CA VAL A 177 -11.74 6.30 -12.61
C VAL A 177 -12.51 7.39 -13.34
N GLU A 178 -11.80 8.26 -14.05
CA GLU A 178 -12.35 9.35 -14.86
C GLU A 178 -12.14 9.03 -16.34
N SER A 179 -13.23 8.88 -17.09
CA SER A 179 -13.19 8.43 -18.49
C SER A 179 -12.42 9.37 -19.43
N GLU A 180 -12.36 10.64 -19.11
CA GLU A 180 -11.71 11.68 -19.94
C GLU A 180 -10.23 11.91 -19.58
N SER A 181 -9.77 11.34 -18.45
CA SER A 181 -8.39 11.53 -17.99
C SER A 181 -7.48 10.42 -18.48
N SER A 182 -6.39 10.82 -19.14
CA SER A 182 -5.30 9.89 -19.49
C SER A 182 -4.44 9.46 -18.29
N THR A 183 -4.63 10.11 -17.13
CA THR A 183 -3.91 9.79 -15.89
C THR A 183 -4.90 9.65 -14.76
N GLN A 184 -4.98 8.44 -14.23
CA GLN A 184 -5.79 8.13 -13.05
C GLN A 184 -4.93 8.19 -11.80
N ARG A 185 -5.52 8.54 -10.65
CA ARG A 185 -4.81 8.63 -9.39
C ARG A 185 -5.55 7.92 -8.27
N LEU A 186 -4.74 7.40 -7.33
CA LEU A 186 -5.21 6.74 -6.12
C LEU A 186 -4.34 7.20 -4.96
N TYR A 187 -4.98 7.68 -3.88
CA TYR A 187 -4.30 8.12 -2.67
C TYR A 187 -4.78 7.32 -1.49
N TYR A 188 -3.85 6.73 -0.75
CA TYR A 188 -4.14 6.04 0.50
C TYR A 188 -2.97 6.16 1.48
N ARG A 189 -3.21 5.73 2.72
CA ARG A 189 -2.23 5.82 3.78
C ARG A 189 -2.36 4.66 4.75
N TRP A 190 -1.23 4.14 5.16
CA TRP A 190 -1.07 3.34 6.35
C TRP A 190 -0.61 4.22 7.50
N GLN A 191 -1.15 4.00 8.68
CA GLN A 191 -0.80 4.78 9.86
C GLN A 191 -0.76 3.87 11.07
N TRP A 192 0.33 3.94 11.81
CA TRP A 192 0.48 3.32 13.11
C TRP A 192 0.53 4.41 14.18
N PHE A 193 -0.14 4.19 15.31
CA PHE A 193 -0.12 5.08 16.47
C PHE A 193 -0.33 4.29 17.76
N PRO A 194 0.39 4.66 18.87
CA PRO A 194 0.16 4.10 20.18
C PRO A 194 -1.22 4.52 20.71
N CYS A 195 -1.81 3.68 21.59
CA CYS A 195 -3.05 3.99 22.31
C CYS A 195 -2.76 4.76 23.59
#